data_7475919870fc3fb9c27d2ca8bac71678
#
_entry.id   7475919870fc3fb9c27d2ca8bac71678
#
_cell.length_a   1.000
_cell.length_b   1.000
_cell.length_c   1.000
_cell.angle_alpha   90.00
_cell.angle_beta   90.00
_cell.angle_gamma   90.00
#
_symmetry.space_group_name_H-M   'P 1'
#
loop_
_entity.id
_entity.type
_entity.pdbx_description
1 polymer ?
#
loop_
_entity_poly.entity_id
_entity_poly.type
_entity_poly.pdbx_seq_one_letter_code
_entity_poly.pdbx_strand_id
1 'polypeptide(L)'
;ERAVIVGHSYGAAVAMAWALEHPERVAGVVSLAGATMPWPGGLGPWYSIASSGIGGATVVPLVSALAPPSVARGAIASVFAPQAPPEGYARYIGIGLSLRPQTLRSSARQVNALKPHITAMAERYHRLDIPVEVVHGTADTIVPMKIHGARMVELIQGARLTPLEGVGHMPHHARPEVAVGAIDRVAARAGLR
;
A
#
# COMPACT_ATOMS: atom_id res chain seq x y z
N GLU A 1 -10.34 20.03 -12.38
CA GLU A 1 -10.73 19.71 -10.99
C GLU A 1 -9.58 19.00 -10.27
N ARG A 2 -9.39 19.30 -8.99
CA ARG A 2 -8.40 18.64 -8.11
C ARG A 2 -9.11 17.65 -7.19
N ALA A 3 -8.46 16.52 -6.89
CA ALA A 3 -9.03 15.47 -6.07
C ALA A 3 -8.11 15.12 -4.88
N VAL A 4 -8.70 14.64 -3.78
CA VAL A 4 -7.97 13.93 -2.73
C VAL A 4 -7.75 12.51 -3.18
N ILE A 5 -6.49 12.08 -3.20
CA ILE A 5 -6.12 10.72 -3.60
C ILE A 5 -5.87 9.88 -2.36
N VAL A 6 -6.58 8.77 -2.24
CA VAL A 6 -6.44 7.82 -1.14
C VAL A 6 -5.76 6.55 -1.65
N GLY A 7 -4.69 6.14 -1.02
CA GLY A 7 -3.98 4.93 -1.39
C GLY A 7 -3.66 4.04 -0.19
N HIS A 8 -3.85 2.73 -0.35
CA HIS A 8 -3.46 1.72 0.62
C HIS A 8 -2.25 0.93 0.12
N SER A 9 -1.27 0.68 0.99
CA SER A 9 -0.10 -0.16 0.70
C SER A 9 0.62 0.30 -0.59
N TYR A 10 0.70 -0.54 -1.61
CA TYR A 10 1.21 -0.18 -2.95
C TYR A 10 0.45 1.01 -3.57
N GLY A 11 -0.87 1.07 -3.38
CA GLY A 11 -1.70 2.19 -3.87
C GLY A 11 -1.31 3.54 -3.29
N ALA A 12 -0.73 3.59 -2.09
CA ALA A 12 -0.20 4.83 -1.52
C ALA A 12 1.05 5.30 -2.27
N ALA A 13 1.93 4.39 -2.72
CA ALA A 13 3.04 4.77 -3.59
C ALA A 13 2.55 5.35 -4.93
N VAL A 14 1.48 4.79 -5.49
CA VAL A 14 0.83 5.33 -6.70
C VAL A 14 0.25 6.72 -6.44
N ALA A 15 -0.43 6.91 -5.30
CA ALA A 15 -0.97 8.22 -4.90
C ALA A 15 0.14 9.28 -4.77
N MET A 16 1.26 8.92 -4.15
CA MET A 16 2.42 9.80 -4.01
C MET A 16 3.08 10.10 -5.37
N ALA A 17 3.20 9.10 -6.25
CA ALA A 17 3.69 9.32 -7.61
C ALA A 17 2.78 10.31 -8.36
N TRP A 18 1.47 10.13 -8.26
CA TRP A 18 0.52 11.04 -8.89
C TRP A 18 0.64 12.46 -8.37
N ALA A 19 0.78 12.65 -7.06
CA ALA A 19 0.98 13.96 -6.46
C ALA A 19 2.27 14.65 -6.93
N LEU A 20 3.35 13.89 -7.17
CA LEU A 20 4.62 14.41 -7.67
C LEU A 20 4.60 14.74 -9.16
N GLU A 21 3.90 13.93 -9.98
CA GLU A 21 3.90 14.08 -11.44
C GLU A 21 2.75 14.97 -11.94
N HIS A 22 1.64 15.08 -11.18
CA HIS A 22 0.45 15.84 -11.55
C HIS A 22 -0.07 16.71 -10.39
N PRO A 23 0.77 17.61 -9.84
CA PRO A 23 0.40 18.44 -8.69
C PRO A 23 -0.82 19.33 -8.96
N GLU A 24 -1.06 19.69 -10.23
CA GLU A 24 -2.23 20.48 -10.65
C GLU A 24 -3.56 19.71 -10.52
N ARG A 25 -3.52 18.39 -10.39
CA ARG A 25 -4.71 17.52 -10.27
C ARG A 25 -4.94 16.97 -8.87
N VAL A 26 -3.92 17.04 -8.00
CA VAL A 26 -3.99 16.48 -6.65
C VAL A 26 -4.19 17.59 -5.64
N ALA A 27 -5.29 17.53 -4.90
CA ALA A 27 -5.59 18.46 -3.82
C ALA A 27 -4.96 18.04 -2.49
N GLY A 28 -4.72 16.74 -2.31
CA GLY A 28 -4.07 16.18 -1.14
C GLY A 28 -4.01 14.66 -1.20
N VAL A 29 -3.28 14.05 -0.28
CA VAL A 29 -3.08 12.59 -0.25
C VAL A 29 -3.39 12.03 1.14
N VAL A 30 -4.09 10.88 1.16
CA VAL A 30 -4.22 10.03 2.34
C VAL A 30 -3.52 8.70 2.07
N SER A 31 -2.47 8.43 2.84
CA SER A 31 -1.70 7.19 2.80
C SER A 31 -2.15 6.24 3.90
N LEU A 32 -2.71 5.11 3.55
CA LEU A 32 -3.15 4.07 4.49
C LEU A 32 -2.13 2.92 4.47
N ALA A 33 -1.35 2.74 5.52
CA ALA A 33 -0.28 1.73 5.60
C ALA A 33 0.59 1.68 4.34
N GLY A 34 1.01 2.85 3.84
CA GLY A 34 1.60 3.02 2.52
C GLY A 34 3.06 2.57 2.42
N ALA A 35 3.39 1.85 1.35
CA ALA A 35 4.76 1.51 0.97
C ALA A 35 5.43 2.71 0.25
N THR A 36 5.75 3.76 1.00
CA THR A 36 6.13 5.08 0.47
C THR A 36 7.58 5.47 0.66
N MET A 37 8.37 4.66 1.38
CA MET A 37 9.80 4.93 1.63
C MET A 37 10.64 3.70 1.26
N PRO A 38 11.90 3.90 0.85
CA PRO A 38 12.80 2.78 0.59
C PRO A 38 13.06 2.00 1.88
N TRP A 39 13.08 0.67 1.76
CA TRP A 39 13.31 -0.27 2.85
C TRP A 39 14.64 -1.00 2.70
N PRO A 40 15.27 -1.46 3.80
CA PRO A 40 16.50 -2.25 3.75
C PRO A 40 16.24 -3.66 3.17
N GLY A 41 17.27 -4.25 2.57
CA GLY A 41 17.18 -5.60 2.00
C GLY A 41 16.37 -5.70 0.73
N GLY A 42 16.04 -6.93 0.35
CA GLY A 42 15.24 -7.28 -0.82
C GLY A 42 13.85 -7.81 -0.42
N LEU A 43 13.05 -8.07 -1.43
CA LEU A 43 11.81 -8.85 -1.29
C LEU A 43 12.17 -10.34 -1.25
N GLY A 44 11.29 -11.16 -0.69
CA GLY A 44 11.49 -12.61 -0.69
C GLY A 44 11.64 -13.21 -2.10
N PRO A 45 12.19 -14.44 -2.22
CA PRO A 45 12.53 -15.05 -3.50
C PRO A 45 11.33 -15.23 -4.44
N TRP A 46 10.13 -15.32 -3.90
CA TRP A 46 8.89 -15.38 -4.69
C TRP A 46 8.79 -14.25 -5.72
N TYR A 47 9.04 -13.01 -5.29
CA TYR A 47 8.91 -11.84 -6.19
C TYR A 47 9.93 -11.87 -7.33
N SER A 48 11.15 -12.28 -7.05
CA SER A 48 12.20 -12.43 -8.07
C SER A 48 11.87 -13.53 -9.07
N ILE A 49 11.40 -14.70 -8.59
CA ILE A 49 11.02 -15.83 -9.42
C ILE A 49 9.80 -15.48 -10.28
N ALA A 50 8.72 -15.01 -9.65
CA ALA A 50 7.46 -14.75 -10.34
C ALA A 50 7.54 -13.57 -11.32
N SER A 51 8.42 -12.60 -11.10
CA SER A 51 8.66 -11.49 -12.03
C SER A 51 9.56 -11.85 -13.21
N SER A 52 10.35 -12.89 -13.10
CA SER A 52 11.28 -13.34 -14.16
C SER A 52 10.55 -13.89 -15.39
N GLY A 53 11.26 -13.97 -16.52
CA GLY A 53 10.72 -14.56 -17.75
C GLY A 53 10.36 -16.03 -17.57
N ILE A 54 11.32 -16.85 -17.11
CA ILE A 54 11.18 -18.30 -16.94
C ILE A 54 10.26 -18.62 -15.76
N GLY A 55 10.55 -18.10 -14.56
CA GLY A 55 9.74 -18.38 -13.37
C GLY A 55 8.29 -17.93 -13.51
N GLY A 56 8.06 -16.76 -14.12
CA GLY A 56 6.72 -16.28 -14.42
C GLY A 56 5.96 -17.13 -15.46
N ALA A 57 6.67 -17.80 -16.37
CA ALA A 57 6.07 -18.66 -17.37
C ALA A 57 5.83 -20.11 -16.89
N THR A 58 6.62 -20.59 -15.94
CA THR A 58 6.59 -22.00 -15.47
C THR A 58 6.09 -22.14 -14.04
N VAL A 59 6.70 -21.42 -13.08
CA VAL A 59 6.37 -21.55 -11.65
C VAL A 59 5.02 -20.92 -11.32
N VAL A 60 4.72 -19.74 -11.87
CA VAL A 60 3.46 -19.05 -11.55
C VAL A 60 2.22 -19.82 -11.98
N PRO A 61 2.12 -20.41 -13.20
CA PRO A 61 1.00 -21.26 -13.56
C PRO A 61 0.83 -22.47 -12.64
N LEU A 62 1.94 -23.13 -12.24
CA LEU A 62 1.89 -24.25 -11.31
C LEU A 62 1.37 -23.85 -9.94
N VAL A 63 1.86 -22.74 -9.40
CA VAL A 63 1.34 -22.18 -8.12
C VAL A 63 -0.13 -21.85 -8.26
N SER A 64 -0.54 -21.20 -9.34
CA SER A 64 -1.96 -20.85 -9.58
C SER A 64 -2.87 -22.08 -9.64
N ALA A 65 -2.40 -23.16 -10.28
CA ALA A 65 -3.19 -24.38 -10.46
C ALA A 65 -3.22 -25.30 -9.24
N LEU A 66 -2.12 -25.35 -8.48
CA LEU A 66 -1.92 -26.33 -7.42
C LEU A 66 -2.03 -25.77 -6.00
N ALA A 67 -2.01 -24.42 -5.83
CA ALA A 67 -2.10 -23.84 -4.51
C ALA A 67 -3.46 -24.15 -3.86
N PRO A 68 -3.47 -24.82 -2.70
CA PRO A 68 -4.72 -25.13 -2.04
C PRO A 68 -5.39 -23.85 -1.52
N PRO A 69 -6.73 -23.85 -1.34
CA PRO A 69 -7.45 -22.68 -0.82
C PRO A 69 -6.95 -22.16 0.54
N SER A 70 -6.30 -23.01 1.32
CA SER A 70 -5.66 -22.64 2.59
C SER A 70 -4.52 -21.64 2.42
N VAL A 71 -3.76 -21.70 1.33
CA VAL A 71 -2.69 -20.74 1.01
C VAL A 71 -3.27 -19.34 0.82
N ALA A 72 -4.35 -19.23 0.05
CA ALA A 72 -5.04 -17.97 -0.16
C ALA A 72 -5.63 -17.40 1.15
N ARG A 73 -6.26 -18.25 1.96
CA ARG A 73 -6.77 -17.85 3.29
C ARG A 73 -5.64 -17.42 4.23
N GLY A 74 -4.53 -18.15 4.23
CA GLY A 74 -3.35 -17.79 5.01
C GLY A 74 -2.75 -16.45 4.60
N ALA A 75 -2.68 -16.16 3.31
CA ALA A 75 -2.24 -14.85 2.80
C ALA A 75 -3.16 -13.71 3.26
N ILE A 76 -4.48 -13.90 3.19
CA ILE A 76 -5.44 -12.90 3.72
C ILE A 76 -5.24 -12.73 5.23
N ALA A 77 -5.16 -13.82 5.99
CA ALA A 77 -4.95 -13.74 7.43
C ALA A 77 -3.66 -12.98 7.78
N SER A 78 -2.57 -13.20 7.05
CA SER A 78 -1.30 -12.51 7.29
C SER A 78 -1.39 -11.01 7.02
N VAL A 79 -2.16 -10.60 6.00
CA VAL A 79 -2.37 -9.17 5.68
C VAL A 79 -3.18 -8.46 6.75
N PHE A 80 -4.13 -9.16 7.39
CA PHE A 80 -4.94 -8.58 8.46
C PHE A 80 -4.27 -8.66 9.84
N ALA A 81 -3.28 -9.53 10.03
CA ALA A 81 -2.66 -9.75 11.34
C ALA A 81 -2.18 -8.44 11.99
N PRO A 82 -2.38 -8.26 13.32
CA PRO A 82 -2.93 -9.21 14.28
C PRO A 82 -4.48 -9.30 14.30
N GLN A 83 -5.20 -8.46 13.53
CA GLN A 83 -6.65 -8.56 13.43
C GLN A 83 -7.09 -9.78 12.60
N ALA A 84 -8.30 -10.26 12.83
CA ALA A 84 -8.93 -11.23 11.95
C ALA A 84 -9.55 -10.53 10.72
N PRO A 85 -9.49 -11.15 9.54
CA PRO A 85 -10.23 -10.63 8.39
C PRO A 85 -11.75 -10.72 8.62
N PRO A 86 -12.55 -9.79 8.05
CA PRO A 86 -14.00 -9.88 8.09
C PRO A 86 -14.51 -11.20 7.49
N GLU A 87 -15.61 -11.71 8.02
CA GLU A 87 -16.25 -12.90 7.47
C GLU A 87 -16.61 -12.71 5.99
N GLY A 88 -16.35 -13.72 5.18
CA GLY A 88 -16.61 -13.66 3.74
C GLY A 88 -15.65 -12.81 2.93
N TYR A 89 -14.62 -12.20 3.54
CA TYR A 89 -13.70 -11.28 2.87
C TYR A 89 -13.05 -11.88 1.61
N ALA A 90 -12.59 -13.13 1.66
CA ALA A 90 -11.99 -13.82 0.51
C ALA A 90 -12.94 -13.89 -0.71
N ARG A 91 -14.24 -14.12 -0.47
CA ARG A 91 -15.26 -14.13 -1.52
C ARG A 91 -15.54 -12.71 -2.01
N TYR A 92 -15.64 -11.75 -1.09
CA TYR A 92 -15.90 -10.35 -1.40
C TYR A 92 -14.84 -9.75 -2.35
N ILE A 93 -13.55 -9.99 -2.09
CA ILE A 93 -12.46 -9.50 -2.95
C ILE A 93 -12.25 -10.34 -4.21
N GLY A 94 -12.98 -11.45 -4.36
CA GLY A 94 -12.78 -12.36 -5.50
C GLY A 94 -11.38 -12.97 -5.52
N ILE A 95 -10.92 -13.58 -4.42
CA ILE A 95 -9.53 -14.06 -4.25
C ILE A 95 -9.06 -14.94 -5.42
N GLY A 96 -9.96 -15.69 -6.07
CA GLY A 96 -9.64 -16.47 -7.26
C GLY A 96 -9.13 -15.63 -8.44
N LEU A 97 -9.54 -14.36 -8.53
CA LEU A 97 -9.02 -13.45 -9.56
C LEU A 97 -7.56 -13.06 -9.28
N SER A 98 -7.22 -12.87 -7.99
CA SER A 98 -5.86 -12.57 -7.55
C SER A 98 -4.89 -13.74 -7.79
N LEU A 99 -5.40 -14.96 -7.78
CA LEU A 99 -4.60 -16.18 -8.02
C LEU A 99 -4.41 -16.51 -9.51
N ARG A 100 -5.01 -15.79 -10.43
CA ARG A 100 -4.78 -16.00 -11.86
C ARG A 100 -3.30 -15.81 -12.21
N PRO A 101 -2.71 -16.64 -13.11
CA PRO A 101 -1.29 -16.53 -13.46
C PRO A 101 -0.88 -15.12 -13.90
N GLN A 102 -1.70 -14.46 -14.70
CA GLN A 102 -1.45 -13.09 -15.17
C GLN A 102 -1.42 -12.09 -14.02
N THR A 103 -2.37 -12.19 -13.08
CA THR A 103 -2.46 -11.30 -11.91
C THR A 103 -1.26 -11.50 -10.98
N LEU A 104 -0.93 -12.74 -10.63
CA LEU A 104 0.22 -13.06 -9.79
C LEU A 104 1.53 -12.55 -10.40
N ARG A 105 1.72 -12.77 -11.71
CA ARG A 105 2.90 -12.32 -12.43
C ARG A 105 2.99 -10.79 -12.50
N SER A 106 1.89 -10.11 -12.81
CA SER A 106 1.85 -8.65 -12.87
C SER A 106 2.10 -8.03 -11.52
N SER A 107 1.45 -8.53 -10.46
CA SER A 107 1.68 -8.08 -9.09
C SER A 107 3.13 -8.28 -8.66
N ALA A 108 3.73 -9.46 -8.95
CA ALA A 108 5.12 -9.72 -8.62
C ALA A 108 6.07 -8.75 -9.33
N ARG A 109 5.84 -8.46 -10.60
CA ARG A 109 6.63 -7.49 -11.37
C ARG A 109 6.53 -6.08 -10.80
N GLN A 110 5.32 -5.62 -10.50
CA GLN A 110 5.07 -4.30 -9.94
C GLN A 110 5.75 -4.13 -8.58
N VAL A 111 5.59 -5.11 -7.69
CA VAL A 111 6.18 -5.06 -6.35
C VAL A 111 7.71 -5.16 -6.42
N ASN A 112 8.24 -6.01 -7.30
CA ASN A 112 9.70 -6.16 -7.46
C ASN A 112 10.36 -4.90 -8.05
N ALA A 113 9.65 -4.16 -8.91
CA ALA A 113 10.11 -2.92 -9.50
C ALA A 113 9.89 -1.69 -8.60
N LEU A 114 9.16 -1.80 -7.49
CA LEU A 114 8.69 -0.66 -6.72
C LEU A 114 9.81 0.13 -6.02
N LYS A 115 10.78 -0.56 -5.45
CA LYS A 115 11.81 0.07 -4.59
C LYS A 115 12.64 1.15 -5.29
N PRO A 116 13.15 0.98 -6.52
CA PRO A 116 13.85 2.05 -7.23
C PRO A 116 12.98 3.30 -7.44
N HIS A 117 11.71 3.10 -7.79
CA HIS A 117 10.76 4.22 -7.98
C HIS A 117 10.52 4.98 -6.67
N ILE A 118 10.29 4.27 -5.57
CA ILE A 118 10.10 4.89 -4.25
C ILE A 118 11.36 5.64 -3.82
N THR A 119 12.55 5.11 -4.09
CA THR A 119 13.81 5.81 -3.77
C THR A 119 13.89 7.15 -4.47
N ALA A 120 13.64 7.18 -5.78
CA ALA A 120 13.63 8.43 -6.55
C ALA A 120 12.50 9.39 -6.13
N MET A 121 11.33 8.87 -5.75
CA MET A 121 10.21 9.68 -5.25
C MET A 121 10.51 10.31 -3.89
N ALA A 122 11.12 9.56 -2.96
CA ALA A 122 11.42 10.02 -1.61
C ALA A 122 12.35 11.26 -1.62
N GLU A 123 13.26 11.35 -2.57
CA GLU A 123 14.13 12.53 -2.77
C GLU A 123 13.34 13.79 -3.15
N ARG A 124 12.11 13.65 -3.63
CA ARG A 124 11.26 14.73 -4.12
C ARG A 124 10.12 15.09 -3.17
N TYR A 125 9.87 14.32 -2.11
CA TYR A 125 8.74 14.53 -1.19
C TYR A 125 8.73 15.90 -0.54
N HIS A 126 9.90 16.49 -0.27
CA HIS A 126 10.01 17.85 0.27
C HIS A 126 9.43 18.95 -0.64
N ARG A 127 9.14 18.63 -1.92
CA ARG A 127 8.54 19.56 -2.89
C ARG A 127 7.01 19.57 -2.86
N LEU A 128 6.40 18.64 -2.13
CA LEU A 128 4.94 18.56 -2.06
C LEU A 128 4.40 19.67 -1.15
N ASP A 129 3.64 20.57 -1.73
CA ASP A 129 2.94 21.66 -1.05
C ASP A 129 1.42 21.39 -1.04
N ILE A 130 1.04 20.21 -0.58
CA ILE A 130 -0.34 19.75 -0.44
C ILE A 130 -0.53 19.06 0.92
N PRO A 131 -1.75 19.06 1.48
CA PRO A 131 -2.02 18.30 2.69
C PRO A 131 -1.82 16.81 2.49
N VAL A 132 -1.02 16.20 3.37
CA VAL A 132 -0.80 14.76 3.42
C VAL A 132 -1.14 14.23 4.81
N GLU A 133 -1.97 13.19 4.87
CA GLU A 133 -2.28 12.44 6.08
C GLU A 133 -1.87 10.98 5.92
N VAL A 134 -1.26 10.44 6.96
CA VAL A 134 -0.84 9.04 7.02
C VAL A 134 -1.57 8.36 8.15
N VAL A 135 -2.27 7.29 7.86
CA VAL A 135 -2.87 6.39 8.86
C VAL A 135 -2.14 5.06 8.80
N HIS A 136 -1.49 4.65 9.89
CA HIS A 136 -0.61 3.49 9.88
C HIS A 136 -0.73 2.68 11.16
N GLY A 137 -0.82 1.36 11.03
CA GLY A 137 -0.82 0.46 12.18
C GLY A 137 0.58 0.29 12.79
N THR A 138 0.69 0.32 14.12
CA THR A 138 1.98 0.13 14.82
C THR A 138 2.44 -1.34 14.80
N ALA A 139 1.52 -2.29 14.58
CA ALA A 139 1.79 -3.71 14.44
C ALA A 139 1.89 -4.19 12.97
N ASP A 140 2.00 -3.27 12.00
CA ASP A 140 2.16 -3.62 10.60
C ASP A 140 3.55 -4.22 10.36
N THR A 141 3.58 -5.52 10.05
CA THR A 141 4.79 -6.29 9.73
C THR A 141 5.06 -6.40 8.22
N ILE A 142 4.10 -6.02 7.38
CA ILE A 142 4.21 -6.06 5.91
C ILE A 142 4.86 -4.78 5.40
N VAL A 143 4.34 -3.64 5.86
CA VAL A 143 4.86 -2.31 5.55
C VAL A 143 5.12 -1.58 6.89
N PRO A 144 6.25 -1.80 7.54
CA PRO A 144 6.48 -1.30 8.89
C PRO A 144 6.38 0.23 8.98
N MET A 145 5.53 0.73 9.89
CA MET A 145 5.29 2.16 10.09
C MET A 145 6.59 2.97 10.28
N LYS A 146 7.53 2.44 11.05
CA LYS A 146 8.82 3.11 11.33
C LYS A 146 9.67 3.34 10.09
N ILE A 147 9.55 2.45 9.08
CA ILE A 147 10.29 2.56 7.83
C ILE A 147 9.57 3.50 6.85
N HIS A 148 8.23 3.41 6.79
CA HIS A 148 7.43 4.08 5.76
C HIS A 148 6.71 5.33 6.29
N GLY A 149 5.63 5.15 7.02
CA GLY A 149 4.76 6.26 7.45
C GLY A 149 5.49 7.32 8.28
N ALA A 150 6.28 6.90 9.28
CA ALA A 150 7.00 7.81 10.14
C ALA A 150 8.06 8.63 9.38
N ARG A 151 8.86 7.97 8.52
CA ARG A 151 9.88 8.67 7.74
C ARG A 151 9.31 9.56 6.65
N MET A 152 8.17 9.19 6.06
CA MET A 152 7.54 10.00 5.03
C MET A 152 7.08 11.37 5.56
N VAL A 153 6.48 11.40 6.75
CA VAL A 153 6.00 12.66 7.33
C VAL A 153 7.13 13.60 7.76
N GLU A 154 8.33 13.08 7.98
CA GLU A 154 9.52 13.91 8.26
C GLU A 154 9.99 14.67 7.01
N LEU A 155 9.69 14.16 5.81
CA LEU A 155 10.12 14.74 4.54
C LEU A 155 9.11 15.71 3.93
N ILE A 156 7.84 15.67 4.35
CA ILE A 156 6.76 16.47 3.76
C ILE A 156 6.29 17.51 4.77
N GLN A 157 6.48 18.77 4.46
CA GLN A 157 6.06 19.86 5.34
C GLN A 157 4.56 19.82 5.60
N GLY A 158 4.17 19.82 6.87
CA GLY A 158 2.77 19.81 7.29
C GLY A 158 2.06 18.46 7.12
N ALA A 159 2.78 17.39 6.75
CA ALA A 159 2.22 16.05 6.79
C ALA A 159 1.94 15.60 8.22
N ARG A 160 0.92 14.76 8.40
CA ARG A 160 0.50 14.26 9.71
C ARG A 160 0.45 12.73 9.72
N LEU A 161 0.92 12.12 10.80
CA LEU A 161 0.83 10.69 11.06
C LEU A 161 -0.19 10.43 12.17
N THR A 162 -1.14 9.54 11.89
CA THR A 162 -2.04 8.95 12.89
C THR A 162 -1.64 7.50 13.09
N PRO A 163 -0.85 7.17 14.13
CA PRO A 163 -0.52 5.80 14.47
C PRO A 163 -1.74 5.10 15.09
N LEU A 164 -2.00 3.87 14.67
CA LEU A 164 -3.06 3.03 15.24
C LEU A 164 -2.42 1.91 16.06
N GLU A 165 -2.49 2.04 17.37
CA GLU A 165 -1.85 1.10 18.28
C GLU A 165 -2.41 -0.32 18.14
N GLY A 166 -1.51 -1.31 18.00
CA GLY A 166 -1.86 -2.72 17.84
C GLY A 166 -2.55 -3.09 16.53
N VAL A 167 -2.71 -2.15 15.58
CA VAL A 167 -3.31 -2.40 14.26
C VAL A 167 -2.23 -2.85 13.27
N GLY A 168 -2.58 -3.81 12.42
CA GLY A 168 -1.72 -4.31 11.34
C GLY A 168 -1.84 -3.52 10.03
N HIS A 169 -1.69 -4.26 8.92
CA HIS A 169 -1.59 -3.67 7.58
C HIS A 169 -2.91 -3.16 6.97
N MET A 170 -4.05 -3.39 7.65
CA MET A 170 -5.37 -3.02 7.13
C MET A 170 -6.07 -1.96 8.01
N PRO A 171 -5.49 -0.75 8.17
CA PRO A 171 -6.01 0.28 9.08
C PRO A 171 -7.44 0.71 8.73
N HIS A 172 -7.81 0.77 7.47
CA HIS A 172 -9.14 1.14 6.99
C HIS A 172 -10.23 0.09 7.25
N HIS A 173 -9.83 -1.16 7.53
CA HIS A 173 -10.75 -2.19 8.01
C HIS A 173 -10.81 -2.22 9.54
N ALA A 174 -9.70 -1.98 10.20
CA ALA A 174 -9.64 -2.01 11.67
C ALA A 174 -10.25 -0.76 12.31
N ARG A 175 -10.11 0.40 11.66
CA ARG A 175 -10.55 1.73 12.15
C ARG A 175 -11.05 2.57 10.97
N PRO A 176 -12.16 2.20 10.32
CA PRO A 176 -12.66 2.92 9.13
C PRO A 176 -12.98 4.39 9.42
N GLU A 177 -13.44 4.71 10.63
CA GLU A 177 -13.73 6.07 11.08
C GLU A 177 -12.48 6.97 11.10
N VAL A 178 -11.32 6.41 11.41
CA VAL A 178 -10.05 7.16 11.40
C VAL A 178 -9.60 7.43 9.97
N ALA A 179 -9.77 6.44 9.07
CA ALA A 179 -9.45 6.60 7.66
C ALA A 179 -10.35 7.66 7.00
N VAL A 180 -11.66 7.64 7.27
CA VAL A 180 -12.62 8.66 6.78
C VAL A 180 -12.27 10.03 7.36
N GLY A 181 -12.01 10.11 8.66
CA GLY A 181 -11.59 11.37 9.30
C GLY A 181 -10.30 11.96 8.72
N ALA A 182 -9.35 11.12 8.29
CA ALA A 182 -8.15 11.60 7.58
C ALA A 182 -8.49 12.20 6.21
N ILE A 183 -9.40 11.57 5.47
CA ILE A 183 -9.89 12.11 4.18
C ILE A 183 -10.56 13.46 4.39
N ASP A 184 -11.43 13.60 5.39
CA ASP A 184 -12.13 14.84 5.70
C ASP A 184 -11.15 15.97 6.09
N ARG A 185 -10.14 15.65 6.90
CA ARG A 185 -9.10 16.64 7.26
C ARG A 185 -8.28 17.09 6.04
N VAL A 186 -7.92 16.16 5.16
CA VAL A 186 -7.21 16.51 3.91
C VAL A 186 -8.08 17.37 3.02
N ALA A 187 -9.36 17.02 2.82
CA ALA A 187 -10.30 17.80 2.02
C ALA A 187 -10.50 19.20 2.56
N ALA A 188 -10.67 19.36 3.88
CA ALA A 188 -10.80 20.65 4.53
C ALA A 188 -9.53 21.52 4.38
N ARG A 189 -8.34 20.93 4.59
CA ARG A 189 -7.06 21.63 4.42
C ARG A 189 -6.77 22.02 2.96
N ALA A 190 -7.33 21.28 2.02
CA ALA A 190 -7.24 21.53 0.58
C ALA A 190 -8.28 22.56 0.08
N GLY A 191 -9.17 23.03 0.94
CA GLY A 191 -10.25 23.96 0.57
C GLY A 191 -11.35 23.35 -0.30
N LEU A 192 -11.58 22.03 -0.19
CA LEU A 192 -12.63 21.32 -0.92
C LEU A 192 -13.95 21.19 -0.11
N ARG A 193 -13.94 21.61 1.12
CA ARG A 193 -15.08 21.68 2.05
C ARG A 193 -15.05 22.97 2.87
#